data_b3ea1e9690a21a429010ed798ae4617a
#
_entry.id   b3ea1e9690a21a429010ed798ae4617a
#
_cell.length_a   1.000
_cell.length_b   1.000
_cell.length_c   1.000
_cell.angle_alpha   90.00
_cell.angle_beta   90.00
_cell.angle_gamma   90.00
#
_symmetry.space_group_name_H-M   'P 1'
#
loop_
_entity.id
_entity.type
_entity.pdbx_description
1 polymer ?
#
loop_
_entity_poly.entity_id
_entity_poly.type
_entity_poly.pdbx_seq_one_letter_code
_entity_poly.pdbx_strand_id
1 'polypeptide(L)'
;MVAGRNEPGTELYQLHGPHGLYITDDETILIADRWNHRIVEWKMNAKKGQVVAGGAGFGNRNDQLNGPTDVIVDKLTNALIICDSCNRRVMRWSRRSGTNSGETLIDNIDCWGLAIDNERYLYVSDWKNNQVIRIRMGTNKRTVVAGGNGT
;
A
#
# COMPACT_ATOMS: atom_id res chain seq x y z
N MET A 1 -20.83 -3.22 -10.50
CA MET A 1 -19.36 -3.24 -10.60
C MET A 1 -18.86 -1.87 -10.19
N VAL A 2 -17.96 -1.81 -9.23
CA VAL A 2 -17.45 -0.55 -8.66
C VAL A 2 -16.14 -0.15 -9.34
N ALA A 3 -15.22 -1.10 -9.55
CA ALA A 3 -13.91 -0.87 -10.15
C ALA A 3 -13.49 -2.08 -11.00
N GLY A 4 -12.65 -1.84 -12.00
CA GLY A 4 -12.16 -2.89 -12.91
C GLY A 4 -13.18 -3.26 -13.99
N ARG A 5 -12.78 -4.15 -14.89
CA ARG A 5 -13.62 -4.79 -15.93
C ARG A 5 -13.22 -6.25 -16.09
N ASN A 6 -14.00 -6.98 -16.88
CA ASN A 6 -14.02 -8.45 -16.97
C ASN A 6 -12.68 -9.14 -17.25
N GLU A 7 -11.70 -8.45 -17.81
CA GLU A 7 -10.39 -9.04 -18.10
C GLU A 7 -9.27 -8.31 -17.36
N PRO A 8 -8.26 -9.04 -16.87
CA PRO A 8 -7.09 -8.41 -16.28
C PRO A 8 -6.33 -7.60 -17.34
N GLY A 9 -5.79 -6.45 -16.94
CA GLY A 9 -5.05 -5.61 -17.87
C GLY A 9 -4.48 -4.37 -17.20
N THR A 10 -3.74 -3.59 -17.98
CA THR A 10 -2.96 -2.43 -17.53
C THR A 10 -3.69 -1.09 -17.72
N GLU A 11 -4.77 -1.07 -18.50
CA GLU A 11 -5.53 0.15 -18.73
C GLU A 11 -6.13 0.72 -17.44
N LEU A 12 -6.47 2.01 -17.43
CA LEU A 12 -6.98 2.66 -16.23
C LEU A 12 -8.40 2.21 -15.83
N TYR A 13 -9.09 1.50 -16.69
CA TYR A 13 -10.37 0.84 -16.40
C TYR A 13 -10.23 -0.65 -16.07
N GLN A 14 -9.00 -1.17 -16.04
CA GLN A 14 -8.67 -2.56 -15.73
C GLN A 14 -7.85 -2.67 -14.45
N LEU A 15 -7.92 -3.82 -13.82
CA LEU A 15 -7.08 -4.24 -12.69
C LEU A 15 -6.49 -5.61 -13.00
N HIS A 16 -5.39 -5.93 -12.34
CA HIS A 16 -4.76 -7.24 -12.45
C HIS A 16 -4.35 -7.77 -11.08
N GLY A 17 -5.11 -8.72 -10.55
CA GLY A 17 -4.90 -9.27 -9.22
C GLY A 17 -5.01 -8.21 -8.12
N PRO A 18 -6.11 -7.44 -8.04
CA PRO A 18 -6.31 -6.48 -6.96
C PRO A 18 -6.28 -7.21 -5.63
N HIS A 19 -5.61 -6.63 -4.65
CA HIS A 19 -5.39 -7.25 -3.35
C HIS A 19 -5.98 -6.40 -2.22
N GLY A 20 -5.18 -5.60 -1.49
CA GLY A 20 -5.66 -4.75 -0.42
C GLY A 20 -6.49 -3.56 -0.91
N LEU A 21 -7.47 -3.19 -0.10
CA LEU A 21 -8.40 -2.08 -0.37
C LEU A 21 -8.46 -1.15 0.84
N TYR A 22 -8.59 0.13 0.58
CA TYR A 22 -8.90 1.13 1.60
C TYR A 22 -9.98 2.08 1.08
N ILE A 23 -10.97 2.38 1.89
CA ILE A 23 -12.02 3.35 1.56
C ILE A 23 -11.78 4.60 2.36
N THR A 24 -11.62 5.72 1.67
CA THR A 24 -11.45 7.04 2.28
C THR A 24 -12.79 7.61 2.76
N ASP A 25 -12.75 8.67 3.56
CA ASP A 25 -13.97 9.29 4.11
C ASP A 25 -14.88 9.91 3.03
N ASP A 26 -14.34 10.24 1.86
CA ASP A 26 -15.07 10.71 0.68
C ASP A 26 -15.48 9.58 -0.29
N GLU A 27 -15.51 8.35 0.23
CA GLU A 27 -15.92 7.13 -0.52
C GLU A 27 -15.03 6.81 -1.73
N THR A 28 -13.83 7.37 -1.80
CA THR A 28 -12.84 6.99 -2.81
C THR A 28 -12.18 5.66 -2.39
N ILE A 29 -12.02 4.74 -3.35
CA ILE A 29 -11.40 3.45 -3.11
C ILE A 29 -9.95 3.49 -3.55
N LEU A 30 -9.03 3.18 -2.65
CA LEU A 30 -7.64 2.90 -2.96
C LEU A 30 -7.46 1.39 -3.13
N ILE A 31 -6.76 0.98 -4.19
CA ILE A 31 -6.64 -0.42 -4.58
C ILE A 31 -5.17 -0.73 -4.82
N ALA A 32 -4.66 -1.74 -4.13
CA ALA A 32 -3.37 -2.34 -4.46
C ALA A 32 -3.55 -3.24 -5.70
N ASP A 33 -3.24 -2.70 -6.86
CA ASP A 33 -3.32 -3.38 -8.16
C ASP A 33 -2.02 -4.15 -8.42
N ARG A 34 -1.95 -5.31 -7.74
CA ARG A 34 -0.72 -6.04 -7.43
C ARG A 34 0.15 -6.34 -8.64
N TRP A 35 -0.43 -6.97 -9.66
CA TRP A 35 0.33 -7.41 -10.84
C TRP A 35 0.58 -6.29 -11.85
N ASN A 36 -0.05 -5.12 -11.66
CA ASN A 36 0.28 -3.91 -12.39
C ASN A 36 1.25 -2.99 -11.62
N HIS A 37 1.74 -3.43 -10.45
CA HIS A 37 2.76 -2.73 -9.65
C HIS A 37 2.41 -1.26 -9.36
N ARG A 38 1.14 -1.02 -8.98
CA ARG A 38 0.61 0.32 -8.77
C ARG A 38 -0.46 0.37 -7.67
N ILE A 39 -0.70 1.55 -7.15
CA ILE A 39 -1.90 1.88 -6.37
C ILE A 39 -2.81 2.73 -7.25
N VAL A 40 -4.06 2.32 -7.33
CA VAL A 40 -5.09 3.01 -8.10
C VAL A 40 -6.11 3.61 -7.15
N GLU A 41 -6.42 4.89 -7.37
CA GLU A 41 -7.55 5.59 -6.76
C GLU A 41 -8.76 5.49 -7.68
N TRP A 42 -9.91 5.09 -7.12
CA TRP A 42 -11.15 4.94 -7.87
C TRP A 42 -12.28 5.67 -7.17
N LYS A 43 -12.77 6.74 -7.79
CA LYS A 43 -13.91 7.50 -7.27
C LYS A 43 -15.22 6.80 -7.56
N MET A 44 -16.20 6.99 -6.69
CA MET A 44 -17.54 6.45 -6.88
C MET A 44 -18.09 6.85 -8.28
N ASN A 45 -18.66 5.88 -8.97
CA ASN A 45 -19.22 6.04 -10.33
C ASN A 45 -18.21 6.43 -11.43
N ALA A 46 -16.92 6.47 -11.15
CA ALA A 46 -15.92 6.72 -12.18
C ALA A 46 -15.82 5.54 -13.15
N LYS A 47 -15.60 5.82 -14.43
CA LYS A 47 -15.42 4.80 -15.47
C LYS A 47 -13.98 4.26 -15.51
N LYS A 48 -13.04 4.97 -14.90
CA LYS A 48 -11.62 4.62 -14.83
C LYS A 48 -11.02 5.11 -13.53
N GLY A 49 -9.97 4.44 -13.09
CA GLY A 49 -9.18 4.86 -11.96
C GLY A 49 -8.08 5.86 -12.33
N GLN A 50 -7.37 6.30 -11.33
CA GLN A 50 -6.17 7.12 -11.44
C GLN A 50 -5.02 6.44 -10.69
N VAL A 51 -3.85 6.35 -11.31
CA VAL A 51 -2.65 5.88 -10.61
C VAL A 51 -2.18 6.96 -9.65
N VAL A 52 -2.04 6.59 -8.37
CA VAL A 52 -1.61 7.51 -7.30
C VAL A 52 -0.27 7.13 -6.67
N ALA A 53 0.22 5.92 -6.95
CA ALA A 53 1.58 5.50 -6.59
C ALA A 53 2.04 4.37 -7.51
N GLY A 54 3.32 4.31 -7.82
CA GLY A 54 3.88 3.33 -8.75
C GLY A 54 3.44 3.58 -10.20
N GLY A 55 3.35 2.51 -10.99
CA GLY A 55 2.91 2.58 -12.39
C GLY A 55 4.01 2.93 -13.39
N ALA A 56 5.24 3.13 -12.94
CA ALA A 56 6.43 3.31 -13.79
C ALA A 56 7.14 1.97 -14.11
N GLY A 57 6.35 0.89 -14.23
CA GLY A 57 6.85 -0.47 -14.30
C GLY A 57 7.23 -1.02 -12.91
N PHE A 58 7.51 -2.31 -12.81
CA PHE A 58 7.98 -2.91 -11.57
C PHE A 58 9.45 -2.54 -11.31
N GLY A 59 9.80 -2.39 -10.04
CA GLY A 59 11.17 -2.09 -9.64
C GLY A 59 11.24 -1.57 -8.21
N ASN A 60 12.45 -1.19 -7.78
CA ASN A 60 12.75 -0.79 -6.41
C ASN A 60 13.13 0.69 -6.26
N ARG A 61 13.05 1.48 -7.31
CA ARG A 61 13.24 2.94 -7.20
C ARG A 61 12.10 3.56 -6.37
N ASN A 62 12.27 4.81 -5.98
CA ASN A 62 11.27 5.52 -5.18
C ASN A 62 9.99 5.90 -5.96
N ASP A 63 10.03 5.85 -7.29
CA ASP A 63 8.89 6.03 -8.19
C ASP A 63 8.26 4.70 -8.65
N GLN A 64 8.75 3.56 -8.15
CA GLN A 64 8.32 2.22 -8.53
C GLN A 64 7.80 1.43 -7.33
N LEU A 65 6.91 0.50 -7.61
CA LEU A 65 6.46 -0.56 -6.71
C LEU A 65 6.70 -1.92 -7.33
N ASN A 66 6.69 -2.96 -6.52
CA ASN A 66 6.77 -4.34 -6.98
C ASN A 66 5.84 -5.24 -6.18
N GLY A 67 4.71 -5.63 -6.79
CA GLY A 67 3.71 -6.48 -6.18
C GLY A 67 3.11 -5.91 -4.88
N PRO A 68 2.58 -4.67 -4.86
CA PRO A 68 1.98 -4.12 -3.66
C PRO A 68 0.80 -4.99 -3.21
N THR A 69 0.73 -5.28 -1.92
CA THR A 69 -0.31 -6.15 -1.35
C THR A 69 -1.34 -5.40 -0.54
N ASP A 70 -0.99 -4.24 0.00
CA ASP A 70 -1.92 -3.47 0.81
C ASP A 70 -1.62 -1.97 0.76
N VAL A 71 -2.64 -1.16 1.02
CA VAL A 71 -2.56 0.30 1.08
C VAL A 71 -3.53 0.82 2.13
N ILE A 72 -3.06 1.74 2.96
CA ILE A 72 -3.87 2.50 3.93
C ILE A 72 -3.52 3.99 3.83
N VAL A 73 -4.31 4.83 4.51
CA VAL A 73 -4.06 6.28 4.58
C VAL A 73 -3.66 6.67 6.00
N ASP A 74 -2.51 7.33 6.12
CA ASP A 74 -2.21 8.15 7.30
C ASP A 74 -2.93 9.49 7.15
N LYS A 75 -4.08 9.63 7.82
CA LYS A 75 -4.93 10.83 7.72
C LYS A 75 -4.23 12.09 8.21
N LEU A 76 -3.33 11.99 9.18
CA LEU A 76 -2.65 13.15 9.75
C LEU A 76 -1.67 13.79 8.73
N THR A 77 -0.93 12.98 8.00
CA THR A 77 0.06 13.47 7.03
C THR A 77 -0.48 13.50 5.60
N ASN A 78 -1.73 13.02 5.40
CA ASN A 78 -2.34 12.81 4.09
C ASN A 78 -1.41 12.04 3.14
N ALA A 79 -0.98 10.88 3.59
CA ALA A 79 -0.07 10.02 2.85
C ALA A 79 -0.62 8.59 2.73
N LEU A 80 -0.31 7.95 1.63
CA LEU A 80 -0.48 6.51 1.47
C LEU A 80 0.65 5.80 2.23
N ILE A 81 0.28 4.75 2.95
CA ILE A 81 1.23 3.77 3.48
C ILE A 81 1.00 2.49 2.69
N ILE A 82 2.03 2.01 2.02
CA ILE A 82 1.93 0.95 1.02
C ILE A 82 2.84 -0.21 1.40
N CYS A 83 2.27 -1.40 1.43
CA CYS A 83 3.03 -2.64 1.53
C CYS A 83 3.59 -3.00 0.16
N ASP A 84 4.85 -2.67 -0.10
CA ASP A 84 5.58 -2.97 -1.33
C ASP A 84 6.30 -4.33 -1.19
N SER A 85 5.48 -5.39 -1.23
CA SER A 85 5.81 -6.72 -0.71
C SER A 85 7.03 -7.35 -1.38
N CYS A 86 7.11 -7.36 -2.71
CA CYS A 86 8.23 -7.97 -3.43
C CYS A 86 9.54 -7.18 -3.29
N ASN A 87 9.47 -5.91 -2.87
CA ASN A 87 10.65 -5.11 -2.52
C ASN A 87 10.98 -5.18 -1.03
N ARG A 88 10.25 -5.97 -0.24
CA ARG A 88 10.46 -6.16 1.19
C ARG A 88 10.51 -4.84 1.96
N ARG A 89 9.58 -3.93 1.67
CA ARG A 89 9.51 -2.60 2.29
C ARG A 89 8.09 -2.11 2.46
N VAL A 90 7.91 -1.17 3.39
CA VAL A 90 6.72 -0.32 3.48
C VAL A 90 7.09 1.07 2.99
N MET A 91 6.32 1.61 2.07
CA MET A 91 6.52 2.93 1.48
C MET A 91 5.55 3.93 2.06
N ARG A 92 5.98 5.19 2.18
CA ARG A 92 5.11 6.35 2.37
C ARG A 92 5.08 7.18 1.10
N TRP A 93 3.88 7.52 0.64
CA TRP A 93 3.69 8.27 -0.59
C TRP A 93 2.71 9.41 -0.36
N SER A 94 3.13 10.66 -0.54
CA SER A 94 2.25 11.81 -0.32
C SER A 94 1.08 11.80 -1.30
N ARG A 95 -0.13 12.09 -0.82
CA ARG A 95 -1.33 12.27 -1.65
C ARG A 95 -1.44 13.69 -2.23
N ARG A 96 -0.46 14.55 -2.02
CA ARG A 96 -0.45 15.90 -2.59
C ARG A 96 -0.29 15.81 -4.11
N SER A 97 -0.97 16.69 -4.83
CA SER A 97 -0.86 16.79 -6.28
C SER A 97 0.59 16.96 -6.73
N GLY A 98 0.97 16.27 -7.81
CA GLY A 98 2.32 16.35 -8.38
C GLY A 98 3.36 15.47 -7.70
N THR A 99 2.98 14.63 -6.73
CA THR A 99 3.90 13.67 -6.11
C THR A 99 4.16 12.50 -7.05
N ASN A 100 5.40 12.29 -7.47
CA ASN A 100 5.81 11.24 -8.41
C ASN A 100 6.64 10.13 -7.78
N SER A 101 6.98 10.24 -6.49
CA SER A 101 7.80 9.26 -5.79
C SER A 101 7.43 9.19 -4.32
N GLY A 102 7.70 8.05 -3.71
CA GLY A 102 7.58 7.84 -2.29
C GLY A 102 8.92 7.81 -1.58
N GLU A 103 8.89 7.46 -0.33
CA GLU A 103 10.06 7.17 0.50
C GLU A 103 9.87 5.84 1.23
N THR A 104 10.95 5.14 1.50
CA THR A 104 10.89 3.93 2.31
C THR A 104 10.69 4.31 3.77
N LEU A 105 9.56 3.87 4.34
CA LEU A 105 9.22 4.05 5.74
C LEU A 105 9.82 2.93 6.60
N ILE A 106 9.78 1.71 6.09
CA ILE A 106 10.31 0.51 6.74
C ILE A 106 10.98 -0.35 5.67
N ASP A 107 12.20 -0.76 5.91
CA ASP A 107 12.94 -1.70 5.07
C ASP A 107 13.04 -3.10 5.72
N ASN A 108 13.52 -4.07 4.97
CA ASN A 108 13.75 -5.46 5.41
C ASN A 108 12.56 -6.06 6.16
N ILE A 109 11.37 -5.93 5.58
CA ILE A 109 10.15 -6.52 6.12
C ILE A 109 9.37 -7.21 5.00
N ASP A 110 9.01 -8.46 5.23
CA ASP A 110 8.18 -9.22 4.29
C ASP A 110 6.69 -8.91 4.58
N CYS A 111 6.30 -7.66 4.30
CA CYS A 111 4.98 -7.16 4.65
C CYS A 111 3.89 -7.74 3.75
N TRP A 112 2.69 -7.94 4.33
CA TRP A 112 1.51 -8.38 3.62
C TRP A 112 0.30 -7.48 3.85
N GLY A 113 0.00 -7.17 5.11
CA GLY A 113 -1.12 -6.32 5.52
C GLY A 113 -0.68 -5.20 6.45
N LEU A 114 -1.44 -4.12 6.45
CA LEU A 114 -1.19 -2.88 7.18
C LEU A 114 -2.43 -2.46 7.97
N ALA A 115 -2.22 -1.90 9.16
CA ALA A 115 -3.23 -1.17 9.91
C ALA A 115 -2.57 -0.03 10.69
N ILE A 116 -3.31 1.04 10.93
CA ILE A 116 -2.86 2.16 11.77
C ILE A 116 -3.93 2.45 12.81
N ASP A 117 -3.54 2.64 14.07
CA ASP A 117 -4.46 3.01 15.14
C ASP A 117 -4.53 4.52 15.37
N ASN A 118 -5.42 4.92 16.27
CA ASN A 118 -5.64 6.34 16.61
C ASN A 118 -4.45 6.99 17.35
N GLU A 119 -3.57 6.19 17.93
CA GLU A 119 -2.34 6.65 18.59
C GLU A 119 -1.16 6.75 17.63
N ARG A 120 -1.40 6.47 16.33
CA ARG A 120 -0.41 6.46 15.25
C ARG A 120 0.63 5.36 15.37
N TYR A 121 0.22 4.21 15.86
CA TYR A 121 1.00 3.01 15.68
C TYR A 121 0.61 2.31 14.37
N LEU A 122 1.61 2.06 13.54
CA LEU A 122 1.48 1.24 12.34
C LEU A 122 1.73 -0.23 12.72
N TYR A 123 0.81 -1.07 12.33
CA TYR A 123 0.91 -2.53 12.47
C TYR A 123 1.17 -3.14 11.10
N VAL A 124 2.15 -4.01 11.02
CA VAL A 124 2.54 -4.68 9.78
C VAL A 124 2.58 -6.18 10.02
N SER A 125 1.84 -6.94 9.24
CA SER A 125 2.01 -8.39 9.22
C SER A 125 3.27 -8.73 8.41
N ASP A 126 4.23 -9.34 9.08
CA ASP A 126 5.49 -9.84 8.51
C ASP A 126 5.32 -11.36 8.31
N TRP A 127 4.80 -11.72 7.13
CA TRP A 127 4.33 -13.07 6.86
C TRP A 127 5.45 -14.11 6.88
N LYS A 128 6.65 -13.75 6.46
CA LYS A 128 7.78 -14.67 6.42
C LYS A 128 8.33 -14.99 7.80
N ASN A 129 8.26 -14.03 8.70
CA ASN A 129 8.70 -14.22 10.10
C ASN A 129 7.54 -14.64 11.02
N ASN A 130 6.34 -14.88 10.47
CA ASN A 130 5.15 -15.28 11.22
C ASN A 130 4.85 -14.37 12.42
N GLN A 131 4.94 -13.06 12.21
CA GLN A 131 4.78 -12.07 13.27
C GLN A 131 4.00 -10.85 12.81
N VAL A 132 3.48 -10.10 13.79
CA VAL A 132 3.00 -8.74 13.58
C VAL A 132 3.93 -7.81 14.34
N ILE A 133 4.47 -6.83 13.63
CA ILE A 133 5.26 -5.76 14.24
C ILE A 133 4.44 -4.49 14.38
N ARG A 134 4.73 -3.72 15.43
CA ARG A 134 4.18 -2.40 15.69
C ARG A 134 5.28 -1.37 15.68
N ILE A 135 5.05 -0.26 15.00
CA ILE A 135 5.98 0.87 14.91
C ILE A 135 5.21 2.15 15.17
N ARG A 136 5.69 2.99 16.07
CA ARG A 136 5.14 4.33 16.24
C ARG A 136 5.60 5.20 15.07
N MET A 137 4.64 5.80 14.34
CA MET A 137 4.94 6.67 13.21
C MET A 137 5.86 7.82 13.62
N GLY A 138 6.90 8.06 12.82
CA GLY A 138 7.94 9.05 13.13
C GLY A 138 9.10 8.53 13.99
N THR A 139 9.11 7.23 14.33
CA THR A 139 10.23 6.57 15.02
C THR A 139 10.67 5.33 14.24
N ASN A 140 11.86 4.80 14.56
CA ASN A 140 12.36 3.55 13.99
C ASN A 140 12.20 2.35 14.94
N LYS A 141 11.53 2.55 16.09
CA LYS A 141 11.40 1.49 17.10
C LYS A 141 10.36 0.48 16.66
N ARG A 142 10.80 -0.73 16.35
CA ARG A 142 9.95 -1.89 16.03
C ARG A 142 9.73 -2.73 17.28
N THR A 143 8.50 -3.19 17.47
CA THR A 143 8.12 -4.10 18.56
C THR A 143 7.28 -5.23 18.00
N VAL A 144 7.66 -6.48 18.26
CA VAL A 144 6.80 -7.62 17.94
C VAL A 144 5.64 -7.64 18.94
N VAL A 145 4.42 -7.64 18.44
CA VAL A 145 3.19 -7.60 19.26
C VAL A 145 2.38 -8.88 19.16
N ALA A 146 2.64 -9.71 18.14
CA ALA A 146 2.04 -11.03 18.00
C ALA A 146 2.96 -11.95 17.18
N GLY A 147 3.00 -13.22 17.49
CA GLY A 147 3.84 -14.20 16.82
C GLY A 147 5.33 -14.03 17.11
N GLY A 148 6.18 -14.41 16.15
CA GLY A 148 7.62 -14.19 16.21
C GLY A 148 8.44 -15.17 17.06
N ASN A 149 7.78 -16.05 17.82
CA ASN A 149 8.41 -17.14 18.55
C ASN A 149 8.30 -18.47 17.80
N GLY A 150 8.33 -18.39 16.47
CA GLY A 150 8.32 -19.58 15.64
C GLY A 150 9.55 -20.42 15.88
N THR A 151 9.35 -21.61 16.32
CA THR A 151 10.32 -22.69 16.34
C THR A 151 10.73 -23.06 14.91
#